data_4d4dd6e094186906d99b4fa1511a0385
#
_entry.id   4d4dd6e094186906d99b4fa1511a0385
#
_cell.length_a   1.000
_cell.length_b   1.000
_cell.length_c   1.000
_cell.angle_alpha   90.00
_cell.angle_beta   90.00
_cell.angle_gamma   90.00
#
_symmetry.space_group_name_H-M   'P 1'
#
loop_
_entity.id
_entity.type
_entity.pdbx_description
1 polymer ?
#
loop_
_entity_poly.entity_id
_entity_poly.type
_entity_poly.pdbx_seq_one_letter_code
_entity_poly.pdbx_strand_id
1 'polypeptide(L)'
;MELAEETCDRLARVGPRYNAVATVMRERALAEAKRADAALRRRERRPLLGIPYGAKDLLAAKGAPTTWGAPPYRDQVIDMDATAIAKLKRAGAVLAAKLAMVELAGGGGYRYPSASLQGPGRNPWNVERWSGGSSSGSGAAVAGGLVAYALGSETSGSIGTPSAYCGVTGLRPTYGLVSRHGAMALSWTLDKIGPMARSADDCGIVLEAIAGPDAADPTASGRRFKPLDTRAAAAAVKRARVAFAEEDIEDHASAEAKRALERGVAEFRKVAPKFARAALPALPFGPLVSTVYAAEGSTIFAELIEGERFEELVDTRQKAGLRASLDIRARDYLQAMRLRNAVSAAFAEIFKVADVVMSVGRTITATPITQALDQPGLTASNPQQTKRPGNTGLIAAGNLAGLPAIFFPCGFGTDGMPVGLQLVGPPFSEPLLVTLASAYQRATDHHTKRPKA
;
A
#
# COMPACT_ATOMS: atom_id res chain seq x y z
N MET A 1 -18.92 -10.46 -19.24
CA MET A 1 -18.94 -11.86 -18.73
C MET A 1 -17.58 -12.51 -18.95
N GLU A 2 -17.12 -12.72 -20.18
CA GLU A 2 -15.86 -13.42 -20.52
C GLU A 2 -14.64 -12.96 -19.73
N LEU A 3 -14.43 -11.65 -19.59
CA LEU A 3 -13.31 -11.11 -18.80
C LEU A 3 -13.40 -11.49 -17.32
N ALA A 4 -14.59 -11.53 -16.74
CA ALA A 4 -14.79 -11.92 -15.34
C ALA A 4 -14.57 -13.42 -15.13
N GLU A 5 -15.02 -14.26 -16.06
CA GLU A 5 -14.79 -15.70 -16.06
C GLU A 5 -13.29 -16.02 -16.13
N GLU A 6 -12.59 -15.49 -17.12
CA GLU A 6 -11.14 -15.66 -17.28
C GLU A 6 -10.36 -15.14 -16.04
N THR A 7 -10.79 -14.01 -15.49
CA THR A 7 -10.17 -13.47 -14.25
C THR A 7 -10.35 -14.43 -13.08
N CYS A 8 -11.56 -14.96 -12.87
CA CYS A 8 -11.82 -15.91 -11.79
C CYS A 8 -11.07 -17.23 -12.00
N ASP A 9 -11.00 -17.73 -13.22
CA ASP A 9 -10.25 -18.95 -13.58
C ASP A 9 -8.75 -18.74 -13.32
N ARG A 10 -8.23 -17.60 -13.72
CA ARG A 10 -6.82 -17.24 -13.50
C ARG A 10 -6.50 -17.08 -12.01
N LEU A 11 -7.38 -16.43 -11.24
CA LEU A 11 -7.26 -16.32 -9.79
C LEU A 11 -7.24 -17.69 -9.09
N ALA A 12 -8.12 -18.61 -9.52
CA ALA A 12 -8.19 -19.97 -8.96
C ALA A 12 -6.97 -20.83 -9.35
N ARG A 13 -6.50 -20.75 -10.59
CA ARG A 13 -5.42 -21.58 -11.11
C ARG A 13 -4.03 -21.07 -10.76
N VAL A 14 -3.80 -19.76 -10.85
CA VAL A 14 -2.48 -19.15 -10.71
C VAL A 14 -2.30 -18.49 -9.34
N GLY A 15 -3.38 -18.01 -8.73
CA GLY A 15 -3.36 -17.34 -7.43
C GLY A 15 -2.65 -18.12 -6.31
N PRO A 16 -2.84 -19.46 -6.21
CA PRO A 16 -2.14 -20.29 -5.22
C PRO A 16 -0.61 -20.29 -5.37
N ARG A 17 -0.07 -20.15 -6.60
CA ARG A 17 1.37 -20.04 -6.82
C ARG A 17 2.01 -18.88 -6.04
N TYR A 18 1.24 -17.82 -5.84
CA TYR A 18 1.70 -16.60 -5.16
C TYR A 18 1.16 -16.44 -3.74
N ASN A 19 0.32 -17.36 -3.26
CA ASN A 19 -0.45 -17.18 -2.03
C ASN A 19 -1.17 -15.82 -2.00
N ALA A 20 -1.69 -15.40 -3.16
CA ALA A 20 -2.21 -14.05 -3.34
C ALA A 20 -3.71 -13.92 -3.07
N VAL A 21 -4.45 -15.04 -3.04
CA VAL A 21 -5.91 -15.06 -3.02
C VAL A 21 -6.41 -15.67 -1.71
N ALA A 22 -7.24 -14.94 -0.99
CA ALA A 22 -7.96 -15.45 0.18
C ALA A 22 -9.26 -16.14 -0.25
N THR A 23 -10.04 -15.51 -1.15
CA THR A 23 -11.31 -16.07 -1.65
C THR A 23 -11.57 -15.57 -3.06
N VAL A 24 -11.85 -16.49 -3.99
CA VAL A 24 -12.36 -16.14 -5.34
C VAL A 24 -13.88 -15.94 -5.24
N MET A 25 -14.37 -14.79 -5.67
CA MET A 25 -15.79 -14.40 -5.56
C MET A 25 -16.54 -14.60 -6.88
N ARG A 26 -16.42 -15.80 -7.46
CA ARG A 26 -16.93 -16.12 -8.81
C ARG A 26 -18.40 -15.75 -9.01
N GLU A 27 -19.29 -16.20 -8.15
CA GLU A 27 -20.73 -15.94 -8.28
C GLU A 27 -21.05 -14.45 -8.30
N ARG A 28 -20.44 -13.71 -7.36
CA ARG A 28 -20.57 -12.26 -7.30
C ARG A 28 -19.99 -11.58 -8.53
N ALA A 29 -18.79 -11.99 -8.95
CA ALA A 29 -18.12 -11.43 -10.12
C ALA A 29 -18.96 -11.60 -11.38
N LEU A 30 -19.53 -12.78 -11.63
CA LEU A 30 -20.37 -13.04 -12.78
C LEU A 30 -21.68 -12.24 -12.72
N ALA A 31 -22.31 -12.13 -11.55
CA ALA A 31 -23.50 -11.31 -11.37
C ALA A 31 -23.23 -9.81 -11.60
N GLU A 32 -22.07 -9.28 -11.15
CA GLU A 32 -21.65 -7.90 -11.40
C GLU A 32 -21.29 -7.67 -12.87
N ALA A 33 -20.59 -8.62 -13.51
CA ALA A 33 -20.25 -8.58 -14.93
C ALA A 33 -21.50 -8.60 -15.83
N LYS A 34 -22.52 -9.40 -15.51
CA LYS A 34 -23.81 -9.40 -16.24
C LYS A 34 -24.47 -8.02 -16.20
N ARG A 35 -24.41 -7.34 -15.05
CA ARG A 35 -24.92 -5.95 -14.94
C ARG A 35 -24.11 -4.96 -15.76
N ALA A 36 -22.77 -5.14 -15.77
CA ALA A 36 -21.87 -4.31 -16.57
C ALA A 36 -22.12 -4.48 -18.06
N ASP A 37 -22.31 -5.72 -18.55
CA ASP A 37 -22.64 -5.99 -19.96
C ASP A 37 -23.98 -5.34 -20.36
N ALA A 38 -24.99 -5.40 -19.49
CA ALA A 38 -26.27 -4.73 -19.74
C ALA A 38 -26.11 -3.20 -19.82
N ALA A 39 -25.25 -2.60 -18.98
CA ALA A 39 -24.95 -1.17 -19.03
C ALA A 39 -24.19 -0.79 -20.32
N LEU A 40 -23.21 -1.61 -20.73
CA LEU A 40 -22.49 -1.42 -22.01
C LEU A 40 -23.41 -1.48 -23.23
N ARG A 41 -24.40 -2.39 -23.27
CA ARG A 41 -25.42 -2.45 -24.34
C ARG A 41 -26.27 -1.18 -24.38
N ARG A 42 -26.52 -0.55 -23.23
CA ARG A 42 -27.16 0.78 -23.15
C ARG A 42 -26.22 1.94 -23.47
N ARG A 43 -24.99 1.65 -23.93
CA ARG A 43 -23.93 2.63 -24.25
C ARG A 43 -23.46 3.47 -23.07
N GLU A 44 -23.65 3.02 -21.84
CA GLU A 44 -23.05 3.67 -20.69
C GLU A 44 -21.52 3.59 -20.78
N ARG A 45 -20.86 4.72 -20.42
CA ARG A 45 -19.40 4.83 -20.43
C ARG A 45 -18.94 5.27 -19.05
N ARG A 46 -18.30 4.36 -18.33
CA ARG A 46 -17.66 4.63 -17.03
C ARG A 46 -16.29 3.95 -17.04
N PRO A 47 -15.22 4.60 -16.56
CA PRO A 47 -13.84 4.08 -16.70
C PRO A 47 -13.63 2.68 -16.12
N LEU A 48 -14.34 2.31 -15.05
CA LEU A 48 -14.20 1.02 -14.37
C LEU A 48 -15.32 0.02 -14.71
N LEU A 49 -16.23 0.36 -15.63
CA LEU A 49 -17.36 -0.50 -15.98
C LEU A 49 -16.91 -1.86 -16.52
N GLY A 50 -17.23 -2.91 -15.81
CA GLY A 50 -16.90 -4.30 -16.18
C GLY A 50 -15.45 -4.71 -15.90
N ILE A 51 -14.63 -3.84 -15.29
CA ILE A 51 -13.22 -4.16 -15.00
C ILE A 51 -13.12 -4.99 -13.71
N PRO A 52 -12.55 -6.22 -13.76
CA PRO A 52 -12.34 -7.04 -12.57
C PRO A 52 -11.19 -6.52 -11.68
N TYR A 53 -11.42 -6.58 -10.36
CA TYR A 53 -10.43 -6.20 -9.36
C TYR A 53 -10.43 -7.12 -8.15
N GLY A 54 -9.40 -6.98 -7.31
CA GLY A 54 -9.31 -7.64 -6.02
C GLY A 54 -9.27 -6.65 -4.86
N ALA A 55 -9.77 -7.07 -3.70
CA ALA A 55 -9.76 -6.25 -2.48
C ALA A 55 -8.99 -6.96 -1.36
N LYS A 56 -8.05 -6.27 -0.71
CA LYS A 56 -7.34 -6.77 0.47
C LYS A 56 -8.34 -7.31 1.50
N ASP A 57 -8.03 -8.43 2.10
CA ASP A 57 -8.98 -9.21 2.92
C ASP A 57 -9.32 -8.61 4.29
N LEU A 58 -8.91 -7.37 4.55
CA LEU A 58 -9.43 -6.57 5.67
C LEU A 58 -10.69 -5.77 5.30
N LEU A 59 -11.00 -5.63 4.02
CA LEU A 59 -12.19 -4.92 3.54
C LEU A 59 -13.39 -5.86 3.55
N ALA A 60 -14.42 -5.55 4.30
CA ALA A 60 -15.66 -6.34 4.30
C ALA A 60 -16.26 -6.39 2.89
N ALA A 61 -16.64 -7.58 2.46
CA ALA A 61 -17.29 -7.81 1.18
C ALA A 61 -18.39 -8.84 1.37
N LYS A 62 -19.63 -8.43 1.14
CA LYS A 62 -20.80 -9.29 1.27
C LYS A 62 -20.68 -10.54 0.40
N GLY A 63 -20.96 -11.69 1.01
CA GLY A 63 -20.94 -13.00 0.32
C GLY A 63 -19.58 -13.71 0.35
N ALA A 64 -18.61 -13.24 1.14
CA ALA A 64 -17.34 -13.93 1.37
C ALA A 64 -16.85 -13.73 2.81
N PRO A 65 -16.04 -14.64 3.35
CA PRO A 65 -15.31 -14.40 4.58
C PRO A 65 -14.44 -13.14 4.48
N THR A 66 -14.25 -12.48 5.61
CA THR A 66 -13.32 -11.36 5.77
C THR A 66 -12.38 -11.71 6.91
N THR A 67 -11.26 -12.36 6.56
CA THR A 67 -10.45 -13.13 7.52
C THR A 67 -9.37 -12.30 8.22
N TRP A 68 -9.16 -11.04 7.79
CA TRP A 68 -8.07 -10.19 8.27
C TRP A 68 -6.68 -10.86 8.15
N GLY A 69 -6.59 -11.90 7.30
CA GLY A 69 -5.38 -12.70 7.09
C GLY A 69 -4.98 -13.57 8.28
N ALA A 70 -5.85 -13.72 9.29
CA ALA A 70 -5.56 -14.34 10.57
C ALA A 70 -6.44 -15.57 10.83
N PRO A 71 -5.88 -16.71 11.29
CA PRO A 71 -6.64 -17.94 11.58
C PRO A 71 -7.85 -17.75 12.50
N PRO A 72 -7.80 -16.91 13.55
CA PRO A 72 -8.98 -16.66 14.41
C PRO A 72 -10.21 -16.16 13.66
N TYR A 73 -10.04 -15.55 12.52
CA TYR A 73 -11.11 -14.93 11.73
C TYR A 73 -11.40 -15.65 10.42
N ARG A 74 -10.91 -16.89 10.25
CA ARG A 74 -11.03 -17.66 9.00
C ARG A 74 -12.44 -17.72 8.45
N ASP A 75 -13.43 -17.91 9.31
CA ASP A 75 -14.84 -18.09 8.96
C ASP A 75 -15.69 -16.84 9.25
N GLN A 76 -15.05 -15.71 9.56
CA GLN A 76 -15.75 -14.47 9.86
C GLN A 76 -16.46 -13.93 8.62
N VAL A 77 -17.78 -13.87 8.66
CA VAL A 77 -18.61 -13.24 7.63
C VAL A 77 -19.16 -11.92 8.13
N ILE A 78 -18.87 -10.85 7.41
CA ILE A 78 -19.41 -9.51 7.68
C ILE A 78 -20.40 -9.18 6.56
N ASP A 79 -21.71 -9.12 6.89
CA ASP A 79 -22.80 -8.97 5.89
C ASP A 79 -22.95 -7.53 5.38
N MET A 80 -21.83 -6.94 4.94
CA MET A 80 -21.79 -5.63 4.31
C MET A 80 -20.66 -5.52 3.29
N ASP A 81 -20.74 -4.54 2.42
CA ASP A 81 -19.61 -4.08 1.60
C ASP A 81 -18.96 -2.86 2.29
N ALA A 82 -17.65 -2.88 2.47
CA ALA A 82 -16.91 -1.69 2.84
C ALA A 82 -17.19 -0.54 1.86
N THR A 83 -17.23 0.71 2.35
CA THR A 83 -17.60 1.87 1.50
C THR A 83 -16.77 1.96 0.21
N ALA A 84 -15.48 1.66 0.25
CA ALA A 84 -14.64 1.65 -0.95
C ALA A 84 -15.12 0.61 -1.98
N ILE A 85 -15.50 -0.60 -1.54
CA ILE A 85 -16.09 -1.65 -2.40
C ILE A 85 -17.45 -1.22 -2.95
N ALA A 86 -18.32 -0.66 -2.09
CA ALA A 86 -19.63 -0.18 -2.50
C ALA A 86 -19.53 0.97 -3.54
N LYS A 87 -18.54 1.86 -3.41
CA LYS A 87 -18.26 2.91 -4.40
C LYS A 87 -17.78 2.32 -5.74
N LEU A 88 -16.88 1.34 -5.73
CA LEU A 88 -16.43 0.64 -6.94
C LEU A 88 -17.57 -0.10 -7.63
N LYS A 89 -18.44 -0.76 -6.86
CA LYS A 89 -19.66 -1.40 -7.40
C LYS A 89 -20.57 -0.38 -8.10
N ARG A 90 -20.75 0.82 -7.52
CA ARG A 90 -21.49 1.92 -8.19
C ARG A 90 -20.80 2.41 -9.46
N ALA A 91 -19.47 2.39 -9.50
CA ALA A 91 -18.69 2.69 -10.71
C ALA A 91 -18.77 1.57 -11.77
N GLY A 92 -19.39 0.44 -11.44
CA GLY A 92 -19.58 -0.71 -12.33
C GLY A 92 -18.40 -1.67 -12.37
N ALA A 93 -17.45 -1.54 -11.48
CA ALA A 93 -16.32 -2.47 -11.33
C ALA A 93 -16.81 -3.84 -10.81
N VAL A 94 -16.03 -4.90 -11.08
CA VAL A 94 -16.37 -6.29 -10.77
C VAL A 94 -15.42 -6.80 -9.69
N LEU A 95 -15.94 -7.12 -8.49
CA LEU A 95 -15.13 -7.70 -7.41
C LEU A 95 -14.92 -9.18 -7.66
N ALA A 96 -13.71 -9.56 -8.09
CA ALA A 96 -13.36 -10.92 -8.44
C ALA A 96 -12.75 -11.73 -7.29
N ALA A 97 -12.07 -11.08 -6.33
CA ALA A 97 -11.45 -11.78 -5.21
C ALA A 97 -11.24 -10.91 -3.97
N LYS A 98 -11.21 -11.58 -2.80
CA LYS A 98 -10.54 -11.12 -1.60
C LYS A 98 -9.08 -11.56 -1.70
N LEU A 99 -8.14 -10.65 -1.40
CA LEU A 99 -6.71 -10.86 -1.61
C LEU A 99 -5.99 -11.02 -0.26
N ALA A 100 -5.08 -11.97 -0.23
CA ALA A 100 -4.30 -12.31 0.95
C ALA A 100 -3.54 -11.10 1.55
N MET A 101 -3.32 -11.17 2.84
CA MET A 101 -2.62 -10.14 3.60
C MET A 101 -1.85 -10.74 4.77
N VAL A 102 -0.91 -9.97 5.29
CA VAL A 102 -0.30 -10.28 6.59
C VAL A 102 -1.37 -10.20 7.67
N GLU A 103 -1.40 -11.19 8.58
CA GLU A 103 -2.40 -11.28 9.64
C GLU A 103 -2.48 -9.97 10.45
N LEU A 104 -3.72 -9.55 10.75
CA LEU A 104 -4.04 -8.31 11.46
C LEU A 104 -3.31 -7.07 10.90
N ALA A 105 -3.02 -7.06 9.58
CA ALA A 105 -2.24 -6.03 8.91
C ALA A 105 -0.83 -5.81 9.50
N GLY A 106 -0.34 -6.73 10.33
CA GLY A 106 0.94 -6.68 11.02
C GLY A 106 0.89 -6.05 12.41
N GLY A 107 -0.30 -5.96 13.03
CA GLY A 107 -0.45 -5.55 14.43
C GLY A 107 0.44 -6.38 15.36
N GLY A 108 1.07 -5.73 16.34
CA GLY A 108 2.07 -6.37 17.21
C GLY A 108 3.45 -6.57 16.57
N GLY A 109 3.57 -6.34 15.26
CA GLY A 109 4.76 -6.67 14.48
C GLY A 109 4.87 -8.18 14.19
N TYR A 110 5.58 -8.57 13.16
CA TYR A 110 5.77 -9.97 12.76
C TYR A 110 7.23 -10.18 12.34
N ARG A 111 7.70 -11.43 12.46
CA ARG A 111 9.09 -11.77 12.19
C ARG A 111 9.30 -12.35 10.79
N TYR A 112 8.35 -13.15 10.31
CA TYR A 112 8.48 -13.83 9.02
C TYR A 112 7.36 -13.46 8.04
N PRO A 113 7.64 -13.54 6.72
CA PRO A 113 6.61 -13.42 5.68
C PRO A 113 5.43 -14.38 5.82
N SER A 114 5.61 -15.49 6.54
CA SER A 114 4.59 -16.51 6.78
C SER A 114 3.49 -16.11 7.79
N ALA A 115 3.58 -14.95 8.43
CA ALA A 115 2.53 -14.40 9.29
C ALA A 115 1.28 -14.05 8.46
N SER A 116 0.57 -15.04 7.96
CA SER A 116 -0.62 -14.92 7.12
C SER A 116 -1.37 -16.25 7.06
N LEU A 117 -2.70 -16.19 7.05
CA LEU A 117 -3.57 -17.35 6.90
C LEU A 117 -3.25 -18.16 5.62
N GLN A 118 -2.85 -17.50 4.53
CA GLN A 118 -2.48 -18.14 3.26
C GLN A 118 -1.00 -18.51 3.18
N GLY A 119 -0.23 -18.29 4.25
CA GLY A 119 1.22 -18.42 4.22
C GLY A 119 1.92 -17.21 3.58
N PRO A 120 3.25 -17.28 3.33
CA PRO A 120 4.02 -16.15 2.83
C PRO A 120 3.53 -15.70 1.45
N GLY A 121 3.22 -14.42 1.31
CA GLY A 121 2.96 -13.84 -0.01
C GLY A 121 4.19 -13.98 -0.89
N ARG A 122 4.07 -14.67 -2.03
CA ARG A 122 5.18 -14.94 -2.95
C ARG A 122 5.23 -13.91 -4.06
N ASN A 123 6.44 -13.46 -4.38
CA ASN A 123 6.64 -12.43 -5.39
C ASN A 123 6.55 -13.03 -6.80
N PRO A 124 5.72 -12.47 -7.71
CA PRO A 124 5.61 -12.99 -9.08
C PRO A 124 6.89 -12.97 -9.90
N TRP A 125 7.87 -12.10 -9.57
CA TRP A 125 9.17 -12.06 -10.23
C TRP A 125 10.09 -13.20 -9.80
N ASN A 126 9.95 -13.64 -8.54
CA ASN A 126 10.64 -14.79 -7.98
C ASN A 126 9.86 -15.30 -6.77
N VAL A 127 9.27 -16.50 -6.88
CA VAL A 127 8.38 -17.07 -5.85
C VAL A 127 9.09 -17.42 -4.53
N GLU A 128 10.41 -17.47 -4.52
CA GLU A 128 11.21 -17.63 -3.29
C GLU A 128 11.45 -16.29 -2.58
N ARG A 129 10.96 -15.19 -3.14
CA ARG A 129 11.02 -13.85 -2.56
C ARG A 129 9.64 -13.40 -2.06
N TRP A 130 9.65 -12.58 -1.03
CA TRP A 130 8.43 -12.04 -0.45
C TRP A 130 7.80 -10.96 -1.34
N SER A 131 6.47 -10.97 -1.46
CA SER A 131 5.72 -9.94 -2.20
C SER A 131 5.60 -8.62 -1.46
N GLY A 132 6.13 -8.53 -0.22
CA GLY A 132 5.89 -7.39 0.66
C GLY A 132 4.57 -7.53 1.44
N GLY A 133 4.34 -6.60 2.34
CA GLY A 133 3.15 -6.58 3.19
C GLY A 133 2.88 -5.20 3.80
N SER A 134 1.70 -5.05 4.39
CA SER A 134 0.71 -6.10 4.68
C SER A 134 -0.27 -6.39 3.51
N SER A 135 -0.32 -5.61 2.42
CA SER A 135 -1.15 -5.89 1.23
C SER A 135 -0.43 -6.85 0.27
N SER A 136 0.01 -8.01 0.78
CA SER A 136 0.85 -8.98 0.07
C SER A 136 0.18 -9.52 -1.19
N GLY A 137 -1.07 -9.97 -1.08
CA GLY A 137 -1.86 -10.48 -2.19
C GLY A 137 -2.22 -9.39 -3.21
N SER A 138 -2.45 -8.14 -2.75
CA SER A 138 -2.76 -7.03 -3.67
C SER A 138 -1.59 -6.73 -4.60
N GLY A 139 -0.36 -6.64 -4.06
CA GLY A 139 0.85 -6.45 -4.87
C GLY A 139 1.10 -7.62 -5.83
N ALA A 140 1.04 -8.85 -5.30
CA ALA A 140 1.28 -10.06 -6.08
C ALA A 140 0.23 -10.26 -7.19
N ALA A 141 -1.06 -10.03 -6.90
CA ALA A 141 -2.13 -10.22 -7.88
C ALA A 141 -2.03 -9.24 -9.06
N VAL A 142 -1.70 -7.98 -8.78
CA VAL A 142 -1.50 -6.97 -9.85
C VAL A 142 -0.24 -7.27 -10.65
N ALA A 143 0.89 -7.57 -10.01
CA ALA A 143 2.15 -7.89 -10.69
C ALA A 143 2.03 -9.17 -11.54
N GLY A 144 1.39 -10.21 -11.00
CA GLY A 144 1.15 -11.49 -11.69
C GLY A 144 0.05 -11.43 -12.75
N GLY A 145 -0.60 -10.27 -12.94
CA GLY A 145 -1.68 -10.10 -13.92
C GLY A 145 -2.93 -10.92 -13.61
N LEU A 146 -3.20 -11.18 -12.35
CA LEU A 146 -4.42 -11.87 -11.90
C LEU A 146 -5.64 -10.94 -11.89
N VAL A 147 -5.44 -9.67 -11.66
CA VAL A 147 -6.45 -8.62 -11.69
C VAL A 147 -5.87 -7.35 -12.34
N ALA A 148 -6.75 -6.50 -12.87
CA ALA A 148 -6.34 -5.23 -13.47
C ALA A 148 -5.78 -4.27 -12.40
N TYR A 149 -6.43 -4.19 -11.25
CA TYR A 149 -6.01 -3.41 -10.09
C TYR A 149 -6.49 -4.07 -8.79
N ALA A 150 -5.97 -3.60 -7.67
CA ALA A 150 -6.37 -4.05 -6.35
C ALA A 150 -6.54 -2.89 -5.38
N LEU A 151 -7.35 -3.08 -4.33
CA LEU A 151 -7.33 -2.23 -3.16
C LEU A 151 -6.36 -2.79 -2.12
N GLY A 152 -5.51 -1.92 -1.58
CA GLY A 152 -4.67 -2.17 -0.43
C GLY A 152 -5.02 -1.23 0.72
N SER A 153 -4.33 -1.39 1.84
CA SER A 153 -4.38 -0.44 2.96
C SER A 153 -2.97 -0.15 3.47
N GLU A 154 -2.80 1.01 4.06
CA GLU A 154 -1.52 1.39 4.67
C GLU A 154 -1.70 2.11 6.00
N THR A 155 -1.09 1.54 7.02
CA THR A 155 -0.82 2.17 8.31
C THR A 155 0.59 2.77 8.29
N SER A 156 1.59 1.94 7.90
CA SER A 156 2.99 2.36 7.73
C SER A 156 3.70 1.43 6.72
N GLY A 157 3.62 1.74 5.43
CA GLY A 157 4.31 1.02 4.35
C GLY A 157 3.54 -0.15 3.73
N SER A 158 2.29 -0.41 4.13
CA SER A 158 1.55 -1.60 3.69
C SER A 158 0.97 -1.53 2.26
N ILE A 159 1.04 -0.39 1.58
CA ILE A 159 0.89 -0.23 0.12
C ILE A 159 2.27 -0.08 -0.50
N GLY A 160 3.11 0.77 0.09
CA GLY A 160 4.43 1.10 -0.46
C GLY A 160 5.36 -0.09 -0.59
N THR A 161 5.46 -0.94 0.44
CA THR A 161 6.33 -2.12 0.42
C THR A 161 5.96 -3.12 -0.68
N PRO A 162 4.70 -3.61 -0.76
CA PRO A 162 4.34 -4.52 -1.84
C PRO A 162 4.38 -3.86 -3.22
N SER A 163 4.18 -2.56 -3.34
CA SER A 163 4.35 -1.84 -4.61
C SER A 163 5.80 -1.87 -5.08
N ALA A 164 6.75 -1.52 -4.19
CA ALA A 164 8.18 -1.53 -4.52
C ALA A 164 8.69 -2.94 -4.84
N TYR A 165 8.33 -3.94 -4.02
CA TYR A 165 8.82 -5.31 -4.19
C TYR A 165 8.21 -6.05 -5.37
N CYS A 166 6.95 -5.78 -5.70
CA CYS A 166 6.28 -6.42 -6.84
C CYS A 166 6.41 -5.61 -8.15
N GLY A 167 7.02 -4.42 -8.13
CA GLY A 167 7.19 -3.59 -9.32
C GLY A 167 5.85 -3.08 -9.87
N VAL A 168 4.93 -2.70 -8.98
CA VAL A 168 3.64 -2.10 -9.33
C VAL A 168 3.53 -0.68 -8.78
N THR A 169 2.56 0.07 -9.25
CA THR A 169 2.25 1.40 -8.73
C THR A 169 1.25 1.27 -7.58
N GLY A 170 1.52 1.95 -6.46
CA GLY A 170 0.60 2.03 -5.34
C GLY A 170 0.40 3.47 -4.90
N LEU A 171 -0.84 3.86 -4.65
CA LEU A 171 -1.18 5.20 -4.19
C LEU A 171 -1.78 5.12 -2.79
N ARG A 172 -1.03 5.63 -1.81
CA ARG A 172 -1.53 5.91 -0.47
C ARG A 172 -2.14 7.30 -0.46
N PRO A 173 -3.46 7.45 -0.32
CA PRO A 173 -4.07 8.78 -0.30
C PRO A 173 -3.83 9.51 1.02
N THR A 174 -4.14 10.79 1.04
CA THR A 174 -4.27 11.61 2.26
C THR A 174 -5.21 10.92 3.24
N TYR A 175 -4.85 10.94 4.54
CA TYR A 175 -5.73 10.44 5.58
C TYR A 175 -7.12 11.10 5.51
N GLY A 176 -8.14 10.25 5.51
CA GLY A 176 -9.54 10.70 5.39
C GLY A 176 -10.03 11.03 3.97
N LEU A 177 -9.19 10.92 2.92
CA LEU A 177 -9.68 11.11 1.54
C LEU A 177 -10.56 9.94 1.07
N VAL A 178 -10.26 8.72 1.52
CA VAL A 178 -11.04 7.49 1.28
C VAL A 178 -11.60 7.00 2.59
N SER A 179 -12.91 6.73 2.62
CA SER A 179 -13.59 6.17 3.78
C SER A 179 -13.02 4.80 4.16
N ARG A 180 -12.90 4.56 5.46
CA ARG A 180 -12.46 3.29 6.07
C ARG A 180 -13.62 2.49 6.64
N HIS A 181 -14.85 2.95 6.49
CA HIS A 181 -16.03 2.22 6.97
C HIS A 181 -16.10 0.83 6.32
N GLY A 182 -16.26 -0.20 7.17
CA GLY A 182 -16.24 -1.60 6.76
C GLY A 182 -14.85 -2.20 6.54
N ALA A 183 -13.78 -1.51 6.91
CA ALA A 183 -12.43 -2.04 6.95
C ALA A 183 -12.02 -2.37 8.39
N MET A 184 -11.29 -3.48 8.60
CA MET A 184 -10.59 -3.72 9.87
C MET A 184 -9.62 -2.56 10.11
N ALA A 185 -9.68 -1.97 11.28
CA ALA A 185 -8.67 -1.02 11.72
C ALA A 185 -7.44 -1.76 12.28
N LEU A 186 -6.25 -1.24 12.00
CA LEU A 186 -5.04 -1.48 12.76
C LEU A 186 -4.73 -0.24 13.60
N SER A 187 -4.96 0.93 13.02
CA SER A 187 -4.78 2.22 13.68
C SER A 187 -5.78 3.23 13.11
N TRP A 188 -6.76 3.62 13.90
CA TRP A 188 -7.80 4.56 13.44
C TRP A 188 -7.25 5.96 13.12
N THR A 189 -6.04 6.31 13.60
CA THR A 189 -5.42 7.60 13.27
C THR A 189 -4.43 7.55 12.13
N LEU A 190 -4.03 6.35 11.67
CA LEU A 190 -3.00 6.19 10.63
C LEU A 190 -3.51 5.47 9.37
N ASP A 191 -4.55 4.63 9.44
CA ASP A 191 -4.98 3.78 8.33
C ASP A 191 -5.52 4.56 7.13
N LYS A 192 -5.14 4.13 5.95
CA LYS A 192 -5.59 4.64 4.65
C LYS A 192 -5.85 3.48 3.71
N ILE A 193 -6.88 3.58 2.87
CA ILE A 193 -7.19 2.62 1.81
C ILE A 193 -6.81 3.26 0.49
N GLY A 194 -6.09 2.53 -0.37
CA GLY A 194 -5.66 3.07 -1.65
C GLY A 194 -5.50 2.02 -2.74
N PRO A 195 -5.48 2.45 -4.01
CA PRO A 195 -5.32 1.58 -5.15
C PRO A 195 -3.88 1.12 -5.36
N MET A 196 -3.76 -0.08 -5.89
CA MET A 196 -2.54 -0.66 -6.45
C MET A 196 -2.85 -1.12 -7.88
N ALA A 197 -2.08 -0.65 -8.84
CA ALA A 197 -2.28 -0.92 -10.25
C ALA A 197 -0.93 -0.94 -10.99
N ARG A 198 -0.93 -1.14 -12.30
CA ARG A 198 0.32 -1.10 -13.07
C ARG A 198 0.80 0.32 -13.33
N SER A 199 -0.12 1.24 -13.57
CA SER A 199 0.20 2.63 -13.89
C SER A 199 -0.34 3.61 -12.83
N ALA A 200 0.26 4.79 -12.80
CA ALA A 200 -0.21 5.89 -11.97
C ALA A 200 -1.56 6.42 -12.45
N ASP A 201 -1.80 6.41 -13.77
CA ASP A 201 -3.07 6.83 -14.35
C ASP A 201 -4.20 5.89 -13.90
N ASP A 202 -3.98 4.56 -13.89
CA ASP A 202 -4.96 3.59 -13.37
C ASP A 202 -5.23 3.80 -11.88
N CYS A 203 -4.19 4.06 -11.08
CA CYS A 203 -4.36 4.41 -9.66
C CYS A 203 -5.23 5.68 -9.51
N GLY A 204 -5.04 6.67 -10.36
CA GLY A 204 -5.86 7.89 -10.38
C GLY A 204 -7.34 7.60 -10.68
N ILE A 205 -7.62 6.78 -11.70
CA ILE A 205 -8.99 6.37 -12.07
C ILE A 205 -9.69 5.66 -10.91
N VAL A 206 -8.99 4.73 -10.26
CA VAL A 206 -9.55 4.00 -9.11
C VAL A 206 -9.76 4.93 -7.92
N LEU A 207 -8.80 5.82 -7.63
CA LEU A 207 -8.92 6.78 -6.53
C LEU A 207 -10.11 7.72 -6.75
N GLU A 208 -10.36 8.18 -7.97
CA GLU A 208 -11.53 9.02 -8.30
C GLU A 208 -12.85 8.33 -7.93
N ALA A 209 -12.93 7.03 -8.16
CA ALA A 209 -14.12 6.25 -7.83
C ALA A 209 -14.34 6.05 -6.33
N ILE A 210 -13.27 5.90 -5.53
CA ILE A 210 -13.38 5.56 -4.10
C ILE A 210 -13.27 6.76 -3.15
N ALA A 211 -12.68 7.88 -3.59
CA ALA A 211 -12.54 9.10 -2.78
C ALA A 211 -13.90 9.79 -2.53
N GLY A 212 -13.91 10.65 -1.52
CA GLY A 212 -15.06 11.53 -1.23
C GLY A 212 -15.82 11.16 0.04
N PRO A 213 -16.88 11.92 0.35
CA PRO A 213 -17.57 11.87 1.63
C PRO A 213 -18.19 10.50 1.91
N ASP A 214 -18.31 10.20 3.20
CA ASP A 214 -19.06 9.08 3.72
C ASP A 214 -19.58 9.43 5.13
N ALA A 215 -20.88 9.40 5.31
CA ALA A 215 -21.51 9.68 6.59
C ALA A 215 -21.23 8.58 7.64
N ALA A 216 -20.87 7.37 7.20
CA ALA A 216 -20.54 6.24 8.06
C ALA A 216 -19.07 6.28 8.57
N ASP A 217 -18.23 7.14 8.02
CA ASP A 217 -16.87 7.38 8.50
C ASP A 217 -16.70 8.86 8.91
N PRO A 218 -16.79 9.18 10.21
CA PRO A 218 -16.68 10.56 10.69
C PRO A 218 -15.32 11.20 10.43
N THR A 219 -14.30 10.40 10.05
CA THR A 219 -12.96 10.89 9.71
C THR A 219 -12.81 11.18 8.22
N ALA A 220 -13.81 10.86 7.40
CA ALA A 220 -13.79 11.17 5.97
C ALA A 220 -13.81 12.70 5.76
N SER A 221 -12.81 13.21 5.04
CA SER A 221 -12.60 14.66 4.83
C SER A 221 -13.66 15.33 3.98
N GLY A 222 -14.54 14.57 3.33
CA GLY A 222 -15.52 15.08 2.37
C GLY A 222 -14.94 15.54 1.02
N ARG A 223 -13.61 15.65 0.91
CA ARG A 223 -12.96 16.05 -0.34
C ARG A 223 -13.03 14.97 -1.39
N ARG A 224 -13.08 15.36 -2.66
CA ARG A 224 -13.05 14.46 -3.82
C ARG A 224 -11.71 14.58 -4.52
N PHE A 225 -11.25 13.49 -5.09
CA PHE A 225 -10.12 13.51 -6.01
C PHE A 225 -10.61 13.82 -7.42
N LYS A 226 -9.83 14.62 -8.15
CA LYS A 226 -9.94 14.81 -9.60
C LYS A 226 -8.55 14.89 -10.21
N PRO A 227 -8.26 14.16 -11.28
CA PRO A 227 -7.00 14.29 -11.99
C PRO A 227 -6.85 15.70 -12.58
N LEU A 228 -5.61 16.15 -12.79
CA LEU A 228 -5.34 17.34 -13.56
C LEU A 228 -5.69 17.11 -15.04
N ASP A 229 -6.25 18.12 -15.69
CA ASP A 229 -6.38 18.09 -17.14
C ASP A 229 -5.00 18.11 -17.83
N THR A 230 -4.94 17.77 -19.11
CA THR A 230 -3.69 17.62 -19.87
C THR A 230 -2.81 18.89 -19.82
N ARG A 231 -3.41 20.08 -19.88
CA ARG A 231 -2.68 21.35 -19.86
C ARG A 231 -2.13 21.64 -18.47
N ALA A 232 -2.95 21.49 -17.45
CA ALA A 232 -2.54 21.65 -16.05
C ALA A 232 -1.46 20.63 -15.66
N ALA A 233 -1.60 19.37 -16.08
CA ALA A 233 -0.62 18.32 -15.86
C ALA A 233 0.75 18.66 -16.49
N ALA A 234 0.79 19.07 -17.75
CA ALA A 234 2.04 19.48 -18.41
C ALA A 234 2.71 20.67 -17.71
N ALA A 235 1.91 21.65 -17.26
CA ALA A 235 2.41 22.80 -16.51
C ALA A 235 2.93 22.40 -15.13
N ALA A 236 2.24 21.50 -14.45
CA ALA A 236 2.62 21.01 -13.12
C ALA A 236 3.99 20.28 -13.17
N VAL A 237 4.21 19.39 -14.14
CA VAL A 237 5.48 18.68 -14.31
C VAL A 237 6.66 19.65 -14.48
N LYS A 238 6.51 20.68 -15.33
CA LYS A 238 7.57 21.68 -15.59
C LYS A 238 7.89 22.54 -14.38
N ARG A 239 6.91 22.78 -13.52
CA ARG A 239 7.03 23.71 -12.38
C ARG A 239 7.39 22.98 -11.08
N ALA A 240 7.11 21.69 -10.97
CA ALA A 240 7.28 20.92 -9.76
C ALA A 240 8.67 21.06 -9.14
N ARG A 241 8.72 21.49 -7.90
CA ARG A 241 9.93 21.56 -7.07
C ARG A 241 10.01 20.28 -6.26
N VAL A 242 11.06 19.50 -6.50
CA VAL A 242 11.27 18.20 -5.86
C VAL A 242 12.36 18.32 -4.81
N ALA A 243 12.03 18.07 -3.56
CA ALA A 243 13.00 17.88 -2.49
C ALA A 243 13.37 16.40 -2.43
N PHE A 244 14.65 16.05 -2.49
CA PHE A 244 15.11 14.67 -2.55
C PHE A 244 15.86 14.27 -1.28
N ALA A 245 15.33 13.26 -0.57
CA ALA A 245 15.97 12.63 0.58
C ALA A 245 16.99 11.59 0.10
N GLU A 246 18.22 12.03 -0.16
CA GLU A 246 19.28 11.24 -0.79
C GLU A 246 19.88 10.18 0.15
N GLU A 247 19.84 10.43 1.45
CA GLU A 247 20.38 9.56 2.52
C GLU A 247 19.88 8.11 2.44
N ASP A 248 18.64 7.91 1.98
CA ASP A 248 18.08 6.56 1.84
C ASP A 248 18.84 5.72 0.78
N ILE A 249 19.48 6.34 -0.21
CA ILE A 249 20.30 5.63 -1.20
C ILE A 249 21.76 5.57 -0.74
N GLU A 250 22.32 6.70 -0.30
CA GLU A 250 23.73 6.81 0.04
C GLU A 250 24.09 5.87 1.19
N ASP A 251 23.28 5.88 2.26
CA ASP A 251 23.58 5.21 3.52
C ASP A 251 22.90 3.85 3.70
N HIS A 252 21.82 3.57 2.93
CA HIS A 252 20.91 2.47 3.27
C HIS A 252 20.58 1.55 2.11
N ALA A 253 20.87 1.91 0.86
CA ALA A 253 20.58 1.05 -0.27
C ALA A 253 21.50 -0.18 -0.28
N SER A 254 20.90 -1.37 -0.46
CA SER A 254 21.69 -2.60 -0.65
C SER A 254 22.48 -2.56 -1.96
N ALA A 255 23.55 -3.34 -2.02
CA ALA A 255 24.39 -3.42 -3.23
C ALA A 255 23.58 -3.81 -4.47
N GLU A 256 22.57 -4.70 -4.31
CA GLU A 256 21.69 -5.14 -5.38
C GLU A 256 20.79 -4.02 -5.90
N ALA A 257 20.28 -3.17 -5.00
CA ALA A 257 19.30 -2.13 -5.33
C ALA A 257 19.94 -0.82 -5.78
N LYS A 258 21.08 -0.45 -5.20
CA LYS A 258 21.68 0.90 -5.26
C LYS A 258 21.75 1.48 -6.67
N ARG A 259 22.42 0.77 -7.57
CA ARG A 259 22.64 1.25 -8.96
C ARG A 259 21.33 1.46 -9.73
N ALA A 260 20.31 0.64 -9.49
CA ALA A 260 19.00 0.78 -10.14
C ALA A 260 18.22 1.97 -9.58
N LEU A 261 18.29 2.19 -8.26
CA LEU A 261 17.69 3.34 -7.60
C LEU A 261 18.32 4.67 -8.05
N GLU A 262 19.67 4.73 -8.13
CA GLU A 262 20.39 5.91 -8.64
C GLU A 262 19.99 6.24 -10.09
N ARG A 263 19.88 5.23 -10.97
CA ARG A 263 19.39 5.43 -12.34
C ARG A 263 17.97 5.96 -12.35
N GLY A 264 17.06 5.38 -11.56
CA GLY A 264 15.67 5.82 -11.47
C GLY A 264 15.54 7.28 -11.05
N VAL A 265 16.35 7.73 -10.08
CA VAL A 265 16.44 9.15 -9.67
C VAL A 265 16.95 10.01 -10.82
N ALA A 266 18.00 9.59 -11.52
CA ALA A 266 18.54 10.34 -12.64
C ALA A 266 17.53 10.46 -13.81
N GLU A 267 16.76 9.42 -14.08
CA GLU A 267 15.65 9.45 -15.04
C GLU A 267 14.54 10.39 -14.60
N PHE A 268 14.16 10.37 -13.32
CA PHE A 268 13.13 11.26 -12.78
C PHE A 268 13.54 12.73 -12.85
N ARG A 269 14.82 13.06 -12.65
CA ARG A 269 15.35 14.43 -12.80
C ARG A 269 15.17 14.98 -14.22
N LYS A 270 15.14 14.13 -15.23
CA LYS A 270 14.88 14.57 -16.62
C LYS A 270 13.41 14.96 -16.83
N VAL A 271 12.50 14.33 -16.08
CA VAL A 271 11.06 14.62 -16.13
C VAL A 271 10.72 15.87 -15.32
N ALA A 272 11.24 15.99 -14.10
CA ALA A 272 11.00 17.12 -13.17
C ALA A 272 12.36 17.74 -12.78
N PRO A 273 12.87 18.71 -13.54
CA PRO A 273 14.26 19.15 -13.41
C PRO A 273 14.56 20.04 -12.19
N LYS A 274 13.54 20.56 -11.50
CA LYS A 274 13.74 21.41 -10.31
C LYS A 274 13.94 20.55 -9.08
N PHE A 275 15.15 20.08 -8.91
CA PHE A 275 15.58 19.24 -7.78
C PHE A 275 16.41 20.02 -6.78
N ALA A 276 16.15 19.80 -5.48
CA ALA A 276 16.99 20.24 -4.38
C ALA A 276 17.20 19.07 -3.41
N ARG A 277 18.36 19.02 -2.76
CA ARG A 277 18.57 18.13 -1.60
C ARG A 277 17.69 18.61 -0.44
N ALA A 278 17.10 17.64 0.27
CA ALA A 278 16.37 17.92 1.51
C ALA A 278 16.66 16.81 2.51
N ALA A 279 17.20 17.19 3.67
CA ALA A 279 17.25 16.30 4.80
C ALA A 279 15.86 16.17 5.44
N LEU A 280 15.47 14.96 5.81
CA LEU A 280 14.30 14.77 6.65
C LEU A 280 14.62 15.29 8.07
N PRO A 281 13.61 15.84 8.79
CA PRO A 281 13.81 16.28 10.16
C PRO A 281 14.36 15.16 11.04
N ALA A 282 15.29 15.48 11.95
CA ALA A 282 15.90 14.52 12.88
C ALA A 282 14.90 14.14 13.99
N LEU A 283 13.86 13.38 13.65
CA LEU A 283 12.82 12.92 14.57
C LEU A 283 12.74 11.38 14.56
N PRO A 284 12.36 10.75 15.67
CA PRO A 284 12.31 9.29 15.79
C PRO A 284 11.05 8.71 15.13
N PHE A 285 10.88 8.84 13.83
CA PHE A 285 9.68 8.46 13.08
C PHE A 285 9.27 7.01 13.29
N GLY A 286 10.23 6.06 13.27
CA GLY A 286 9.97 4.65 13.48
C GLY A 286 9.37 4.35 14.86
N PRO A 287 10.03 4.72 15.96
CA PRO A 287 9.46 4.60 17.30
C PRO A 287 8.10 5.28 17.46
N LEU A 288 7.93 6.50 16.94
CA LEU A 288 6.65 7.22 17.06
C LEU A 288 5.50 6.49 16.36
N VAL A 289 5.70 6.07 15.10
CA VAL A 289 4.65 5.36 14.37
C VAL A 289 4.34 4.02 15.02
N SER A 290 5.36 3.34 15.56
CA SER A 290 5.19 2.06 16.26
C SER A 290 4.39 2.22 17.56
N THR A 291 4.67 3.23 18.36
CA THR A 291 3.92 3.50 19.59
C THR A 291 2.44 3.78 19.28
N VAL A 292 2.17 4.60 18.25
CA VAL A 292 0.79 4.95 17.88
C VAL A 292 0.02 3.70 17.43
N TYR A 293 0.51 2.95 16.43
CA TYR A 293 -0.28 1.79 15.96
C TYR A 293 -0.29 0.63 16.95
N ALA A 294 0.71 0.49 17.82
CA ALA A 294 0.70 -0.54 18.84
C ALA A 294 -0.35 -0.25 19.93
N ALA A 295 -0.44 0.99 20.43
CA ALA A 295 -1.45 1.38 21.42
C ALA A 295 -2.88 1.28 20.85
N GLU A 296 -3.09 1.77 19.64
CA GLU A 296 -4.40 1.69 18.99
C GLU A 296 -4.76 0.24 18.62
N GLY A 297 -3.81 -0.53 18.07
CA GLY A 297 -4.01 -1.91 17.71
C GLY A 297 -4.29 -2.83 18.90
N SER A 298 -3.63 -2.63 20.05
CA SER A 298 -3.94 -3.40 21.26
C SER A 298 -5.37 -3.14 21.76
N THR A 299 -5.86 -1.92 21.63
CA THR A 299 -7.25 -1.58 21.97
C THR A 299 -8.23 -2.22 20.98
N ILE A 300 -7.92 -2.19 19.69
CA ILE A 300 -8.75 -2.79 18.62
C ILE A 300 -8.85 -4.31 18.76
N PHE A 301 -7.74 -4.96 19.08
CA PHE A 301 -7.65 -6.42 19.21
C PHE A 301 -7.72 -6.92 20.65
N ALA A 302 -8.20 -6.11 21.61
CA ALA A 302 -8.25 -6.48 23.04
C ALA A 302 -8.97 -7.82 23.27
N GLU A 303 -10.17 -7.99 22.71
CA GLU A 303 -10.95 -9.23 22.84
C GLU A 303 -10.20 -10.46 22.27
N LEU A 304 -9.46 -10.28 21.17
CA LEU A 304 -8.62 -11.36 20.63
C LEU A 304 -7.46 -11.66 21.57
N ILE A 305 -6.76 -10.63 22.06
CA ILE A 305 -5.54 -10.79 22.88
C ILE A 305 -5.87 -11.47 24.22
N GLU A 306 -7.03 -11.18 24.78
CA GLU A 306 -7.52 -11.76 26.04
C GLU A 306 -8.25 -13.09 25.85
N GLY A 307 -8.64 -13.41 24.60
CA GLY A 307 -9.40 -14.61 24.27
C GLY A 307 -8.55 -15.84 23.96
N GLU A 308 -9.15 -17.03 24.04
CA GLU A 308 -8.49 -18.32 23.78
C GLU A 308 -7.96 -18.43 22.34
N ARG A 309 -8.64 -17.80 21.38
CA ARG A 309 -8.26 -17.86 19.96
C ARG A 309 -7.00 -17.07 19.59
N PHE A 310 -6.45 -16.32 20.55
CA PHE A 310 -5.20 -15.59 20.35
C PHE A 310 -4.02 -16.50 19.96
N GLU A 311 -4.00 -17.71 20.52
CA GLU A 311 -2.91 -18.68 20.27
C GLU A 311 -2.94 -19.25 18.85
N GLU A 312 -4.04 -19.12 18.11
CA GLU A 312 -4.16 -19.49 16.70
C GLU A 312 -3.31 -18.60 15.77
N LEU A 313 -2.90 -17.38 16.20
CA LEU A 313 -2.05 -16.50 15.40
C LEU A 313 -0.73 -17.21 15.04
N VAL A 314 -0.27 -17.01 13.80
CA VAL A 314 0.84 -17.78 13.22
C VAL A 314 2.19 -17.33 13.77
N ASP A 315 2.45 -16.03 13.89
CA ASP A 315 3.77 -15.49 14.24
C ASP A 315 3.91 -15.24 15.74
N THR A 316 4.86 -15.95 16.38
CA THR A 316 5.12 -15.84 17.83
C THR A 316 5.58 -14.46 18.26
N ARG A 317 6.31 -13.74 17.40
CA ARG A 317 6.71 -12.36 17.68
C ARG A 317 5.52 -11.41 17.63
N GLN A 318 4.59 -11.61 16.71
CA GLN A 318 3.36 -10.84 16.63
C GLN A 318 2.52 -11.01 17.92
N LYS A 319 2.39 -12.26 18.39
CA LYS A 319 1.74 -12.54 19.69
C LYS A 319 2.42 -11.80 20.84
N ALA A 320 3.73 -11.92 20.95
CA ALA A 320 4.49 -11.22 21.99
C ALA A 320 4.34 -9.69 21.90
N GLY A 321 4.37 -9.14 20.69
CA GLY A 321 4.20 -7.71 20.45
C GLY A 321 2.79 -7.20 20.80
N LEU A 322 1.73 -7.96 20.47
CA LEU A 322 0.37 -7.62 20.82
C LEU A 322 0.16 -7.63 22.35
N ARG A 323 0.68 -8.65 23.06
CA ARG A 323 0.65 -8.67 24.53
C ARG A 323 1.40 -7.48 25.13
N ALA A 324 2.62 -7.22 24.67
CA ALA A 324 3.42 -6.10 25.18
C ALA A 324 2.77 -4.73 24.90
N SER A 325 1.95 -4.61 23.87
CA SER A 325 1.28 -3.36 23.55
C SER A 325 0.14 -3.00 24.51
N LEU A 326 -0.39 -3.95 25.29
CA LEU A 326 -1.35 -3.67 26.36
C LEU A 326 -0.74 -2.83 27.50
N ASP A 327 0.58 -2.90 27.69
CA ASP A 327 1.30 -2.18 28.75
C ASP A 327 1.76 -0.78 28.32
N ILE A 328 1.40 -0.32 27.12
CA ILE A 328 1.73 1.03 26.66
C ILE A 328 0.94 2.03 27.52
N ARG A 329 1.69 2.87 28.25
CA ARG A 329 1.07 3.86 29.12
C ARG A 329 0.41 4.97 28.31
N ALA A 330 -0.74 5.45 28.77
CA ALA A 330 -1.44 6.58 28.14
C ALA A 330 -0.50 7.80 27.93
N ARG A 331 0.42 8.05 28.87
CA ARG A 331 1.44 9.12 28.74
C ARG A 331 2.32 8.94 27.52
N ASP A 332 2.75 7.73 27.23
CA ASP A 332 3.67 7.45 26.12
C ASP A 332 2.94 7.60 24.76
N TYR A 333 1.70 7.15 24.68
CA TYR A 333 0.83 7.38 23.50
C TYR A 333 0.56 8.88 23.29
N LEU A 334 0.17 9.61 24.34
CA LEU A 334 -0.08 11.06 24.24
C LEU A 334 1.19 11.84 23.83
N GLN A 335 2.35 11.43 24.33
CA GLN A 335 3.61 12.02 23.92
C GLN A 335 3.92 11.74 22.44
N ALA A 336 3.66 10.51 21.96
CA ALA A 336 3.82 10.18 20.54
C ALA A 336 2.88 11.04 19.67
N MET A 337 1.62 11.23 20.08
CA MET A 337 0.66 12.09 19.37
C MET A 337 1.08 13.57 19.37
N ARG A 338 1.67 14.09 20.44
CA ARG A 338 2.25 15.44 20.44
C ARG A 338 3.43 15.58 19.48
N LEU A 339 4.33 14.60 19.47
CA LEU A 339 5.47 14.59 18.55
C LEU A 339 5.04 14.40 17.08
N ARG A 340 3.92 13.71 16.84
CA ARG A 340 3.29 13.65 15.51
C ARG A 340 2.97 15.03 14.95
N ASN A 341 2.53 15.98 15.79
CA ASN A 341 2.31 17.36 15.36
C ASN A 341 3.61 18.05 14.94
N ALA A 342 4.73 17.75 15.62
CA ALA A 342 6.04 18.27 15.21
C ALA A 342 6.47 17.72 13.85
N VAL A 343 6.19 16.43 13.56
CA VAL A 343 6.42 15.84 12.23
C VAL A 343 5.60 16.57 11.17
N SER A 344 4.32 16.81 11.42
CA SER A 344 3.45 17.53 10.48
C SER A 344 3.91 18.96 10.23
N ALA A 345 4.32 19.67 11.28
CA ALA A 345 4.87 21.02 11.18
C ALA A 345 6.17 21.06 10.36
N ALA A 346 7.07 20.11 10.57
CA ALA A 346 8.31 20.01 9.82
C ALA A 346 8.06 19.78 8.31
N PHE A 347 7.10 18.93 7.94
CA PHE A 347 6.70 18.80 6.53
C PHE A 347 6.06 20.06 5.97
N ALA A 348 5.27 20.79 6.77
CA ALA A 348 4.72 22.07 6.32
C ALA A 348 5.81 23.08 5.95
N GLU A 349 6.95 23.11 6.70
CA GLU A 349 8.10 23.94 6.33
C GLU A 349 8.76 23.47 5.02
N ILE A 350 8.95 22.16 4.84
CA ILE A 350 9.50 21.63 3.57
C ILE A 350 8.60 22.02 2.39
N PHE A 351 7.28 21.93 2.55
CA PHE A 351 6.34 22.24 1.47
C PHE A 351 6.21 23.76 1.15
N LYS A 352 6.81 24.65 1.91
CA LYS A 352 6.96 26.06 1.49
C LYS A 352 7.95 26.21 0.33
N VAL A 353 8.96 25.34 0.26
CA VAL A 353 10.04 25.42 -0.74
C VAL A 353 10.01 24.28 -1.77
N ALA A 354 9.28 23.20 -1.50
CA ALA A 354 9.11 22.05 -2.40
C ALA A 354 7.63 21.70 -2.55
N ASP A 355 7.27 21.17 -3.70
CA ASP A 355 5.90 20.72 -3.97
C ASP A 355 5.71 19.24 -3.64
N VAL A 356 6.82 18.46 -3.67
CA VAL A 356 6.89 17.05 -3.28
C VAL A 356 8.24 16.72 -2.66
N VAL A 357 8.25 15.72 -1.77
CA VAL A 357 9.47 15.08 -1.28
C VAL A 357 9.60 13.72 -1.95
N MET A 358 10.76 13.44 -2.52
CA MET A 358 11.08 12.17 -3.16
C MET A 358 12.08 11.38 -2.31
N SER A 359 11.89 10.06 -2.26
CA SER A 359 12.87 9.08 -1.80
C SER A 359 12.65 7.77 -2.56
N VAL A 360 13.30 6.70 -2.11
CA VAL A 360 13.07 5.35 -2.65
C VAL A 360 11.92 4.67 -1.93
N GLY A 361 11.20 3.78 -2.61
CA GLY A 361 10.09 3.02 -2.03
C GLY A 361 10.60 2.03 -0.96
N ARG A 362 11.74 1.38 -1.25
CA ARG A 362 12.48 0.51 -0.32
C ARG A 362 13.96 0.62 -0.66
N THR A 363 14.82 0.48 0.36
CA THR A 363 16.27 0.56 0.16
C THR A 363 16.89 -0.78 -0.25
N ILE A 364 16.13 -1.86 -0.20
CA ILE A 364 16.54 -3.22 -0.58
C ILE A 364 15.53 -3.82 -1.57
N THR A 365 15.95 -4.82 -2.32
CA THR A 365 15.05 -5.68 -3.10
C THR A 365 14.25 -6.61 -2.18
N ALA A 366 13.25 -7.32 -2.74
CA ALA A 366 12.42 -8.25 -1.97
C ALA A 366 13.26 -9.35 -1.28
N THR A 367 13.00 -9.58 0.01
CA THR A 367 13.70 -10.55 0.83
C THR A 367 13.26 -11.99 0.54
N PRO A 368 14.08 -13.02 0.78
CA PRO A 368 13.64 -14.43 0.77
C PRO A 368 12.45 -14.65 1.71
N ILE A 369 11.51 -15.51 1.32
CA ILE A 369 10.32 -15.83 2.14
C ILE A 369 10.66 -16.55 3.45
N THR A 370 11.81 -17.18 3.51
CA THR A 370 12.32 -17.90 4.70
C THR A 370 13.13 -17.01 5.64
N GLN A 371 13.46 -15.78 5.21
CA GLN A 371 14.30 -14.90 5.99
C GLN A 371 13.48 -14.08 7.01
N ALA A 372 14.03 -14.01 8.23
CA ALA A 372 13.46 -13.14 9.26
C ALA A 372 13.59 -11.66 8.84
N LEU A 373 12.46 -10.92 8.93
CA LEU A 373 12.36 -9.53 8.48
C LEU A 373 13.07 -8.52 9.41
N ASP A 374 13.56 -8.99 10.54
CA ASP A 374 14.24 -8.21 11.58
C ASP A 374 15.72 -8.59 11.75
N GLN A 375 16.28 -9.40 10.85
CA GLN A 375 17.70 -9.78 10.95
C GLN A 375 18.60 -8.57 10.68
N PRO A 376 19.63 -8.34 11.55
CA PRO A 376 20.75 -7.46 11.22
C PRO A 376 21.45 -8.00 9.97
N GLY A 377 21.97 -7.17 9.12
CA GLY A 377 22.68 -7.61 7.90
C GLY A 377 21.88 -7.48 6.62
N LEU A 378 20.56 -7.22 6.69
CA LEU A 378 19.79 -6.66 5.58
C LEU A 378 19.92 -5.14 5.49
N THR A 379 20.62 -4.51 6.42
CA THR A 379 20.92 -3.08 6.42
C THR A 379 22.39 -2.90 6.09
N ALA A 380 22.67 -2.11 5.06
CA ALA A 380 24.02 -1.60 4.86
C ALA A 380 24.53 -0.88 6.13
N SER A 381 25.70 -1.23 6.56
CA SER A 381 26.72 -0.41 7.21
C SER A 381 26.45 0.37 8.52
N ASN A 382 25.25 0.42 9.11
CA ASN A 382 25.11 1.13 10.40
C ASN A 382 24.41 0.30 11.49
N PRO A 383 25.17 -0.24 12.48
CA PRO A 383 24.64 -1.03 13.59
C PRO A 383 23.73 -0.24 14.55
N GLN A 384 23.72 1.09 14.48
CA GLN A 384 22.94 1.97 15.37
C GLN A 384 21.53 2.25 14.82
N GLN A 385 21.17 1.73 13.65
CA GLN A 385 19.86 1.95 13.09
C GLN A 385 18.81 1.00 13.66
N THR A 386 17.89 1.56 14.42
CA THR A 386 16.69 0.92 14.98
C THR A 386 15.58 0.68 13.95
N LYS A 387 15.82 0.90 12.65
CA LYS A 387 14.86 0.77 11.57
C LYS A 387 14.79 -0.69 11.09
N ARG A 388 13.58 -1.16 10.74
CA ARG A 388 13.45 -2.42 10.00
C ARG A 388 14.25 -2.33 8.70
N PRO A 389 15.02 -3.38 8.33
CA PRO A 389 15.79 -3.39 7.09
C PRO A 389 14.94 -3.00 5.88
N GLY A 390 15.48 -2.13 5.04
CA GLY A 390 14.85 -1.65 3.83
C GLY A 390 13.77 -0.57 4.01
N ASN A 391 13.43 -0.14 5.22
CA ASN A 391 12.52 0.99 5.43
C ASN A 391 13.23 2.32 5.22
N THR A 392 12.50 3.26 4.62
CA THR A 392 12.92 4.66 4.53
C THR A 392 12.27 5.50 5.64
N GLY A 393 12.96 6.55 6.07
CA GLY A 393 12.40 7.50 7.04
C GLY A 393 11.10 8.15 6.54
N LEU A 394 11.01 8.39 5.24
CA LEU A 394 9.88 9.05 4.58
C LEU A 394 8.58 8.22 4.65
N ILE A 395 8.66 6.87 4.70
CA ILE A 395 7.47 6.02 4.87
C ILE A 395 6.82 6.30 6.25
N ALA A 396 7.59 6.20 7.32
CA ALA A 396 7.07 6.41 8.68
C ALA A 396 6.63 7.86 8.89
N ALA A 397 7.46 8.82 8.48
CA ALA A 397 7.18 10.25 8.61
C ALA A 397 5.91 10.68 7.85
N GLY A 398 5.77 10.24 6.59
CA GLY A 398 4.60 10.56 5.77
C GLY A 398 3.32 9.94 6.31
N ASN A 399 3.39 8.72 6.90
CA ASN A 399 2.24 8.10 7.55
C ASN A 399 1.83 8.83 8.84
N LEU A 400 2.80 9.22 9.69
CA LEU A 400 2.55 10.03 10.88
C LEU A 400 1.87 11.36 10.54
N ALA A 401 2.33 12.05 9.51
CA ALA A 401 1.75 13.31 9.07
C ALA A 401 0.45 13.15 8.25
N GLY A 402 -0.02 11.93 7.98
CA GLY A 402 -1.24 11.67 7.21
C GLY A 402 -1.13 12.07 5.72
N LEU A 403 0.08 12.16 5.18
CA LEU A 403 0.39 12.66 3.84
C LEU A 403 0.13 11.61 2.76
N PRO A 404 -0.30 12.03 1.55
CA PRO A 404 -0.39 11.15 0.40
C PRO A 404 1.00 10.77 -0.12
N ALA A 405 1.09 9.56 -0.67
CA ALA A 405 2.28 9.10 -1.37
C ALA A 405 1.93 8.24 -2.58
N ILE A 406 2.75 8.32 -3.63
CA ILE A 406 2.72 7.38 -4.73
C ILE A 406 4.04 6.65 -4.84
N PHE A 407 3.95 5.33 -5.00
CA PHE A 407 5.08 4.42 -5.19
C PHE A 407 5.01 3.88 -6.62
N PHE A 408 6.13 3.83 -7.33
CA PHE A 408 6.16 3.33 -8.70
C PHE A 408 7.51 2.69 -9.04
N PRO A 409 7.54 1.68 -9.95
CA PRO A 409 8.79 0.99 -10.30
C PRO A 409 9.74 1.91 -11.07
N CYS A 410 11.04 1.77 -10.79
CA CYS A 410 12.10 2.54 -11.44
C CYS A 410 13.26 1.67 -11.97
N GLY A 411 13.12 0.37 -11.97
CA GLY A 411 14.13 -0.54 -12.49
C GLY A 411 14.16 -1.87 -11.77
N PHE A 412 15.26 -2.59 -12.00
CA PHE A 412 15.53 -3.89 -11.42
C PHE A 412 16.93 -3.90 -10.82
N GLY A 413 17.04 -4.51 -9.63
CA GLY A 413 18.30 -4.80 -8.96
C GLY A 413 19.13 -5.82 -9.74
N THR A 414 20.37 -6.03 -9.30
CA THR A 414 21.27 -7.00 -9.94
C THR A 414 20.80 -8.45 -9.74
N ASP A 415 19.92 -8.68 -8.78
CA ASP A 415 19.23 -9.96 -8.50
C ASP A 415 17.94 -10.15 -9.33
N GLY A 416 17.64 -9.23 -10.26
CA GLY A 416 16.47 -9.28 -11.11
C GLY A 416 15.16 -8.89 -10.43
N MET A 417 15.20 -8.45 -9.17
CA MET A 417 14.01 -8.02 -8.44
C MET A 417 13.71 -6.54 -8.66
N PRO A 418 12.41 -6.15 -8.68
CA PRO A 418 12.03 -4.75 -8.87
C PRO A 418 12.54 -3.85 -7.73
N VAL A 419 12.78 -2.59 -8.08
CA VAL A 419 12.98 -1.47 -7.17
C VAL A 419 12.10 -0.30 -7.58
N GLY A 420 11.77 0.58 -6.64
CA GLY A 420 10.83 1.68 -6.89
C GLY A 420 11.19 2.97 -6.16
N LEU A 421 10.65 4.07 -6.67
CA LEU A 421 10.68 5.40 -6.06
C LEU A 421 9.37 5.66 -5.31
N GLN A 422 9.40 6.64 -4.39
CA GLN A 422 8.22 7.23 -3.79
C GLN A 422 8.23 8.75 -3.89
N LEU A 423 7.05 9.33 -4.09
CA LEU A 423 6.80 10.76 -3.94
C LEU A 423 5.79 10.96 -2.82
N VAL A 424 6.08 11.89 -1.92
CA VAL A 424 5.16 12.33 -0.85
C VAL A 424 4.86 13.79 -1.08
N GLY A 425 3.60 14.17 -1.03
CA GLY A 425 3.18 15.55 -1.20
C GLY A 425 2.40 16.09 0.00
N PRO A 426 2.05 17.39 0.00
CA PRO A 426 1.18 17.96 1.01
C PRO A 426 -0.21 17.29 0.98
N PRO A 427 -1.02 17.45 2.03
CA PRO A 427 -2.37 16.88 2.06
C PRO A 427 -3.18 17.26 0.81
N PHE A 428 -3.85 16.28 0.21
CA PHE A 428 -4.69 16.43 -0.99
C PHE A 428 -3.95 16.80 -2.28
N SER A 429 -2.65 16.49 -2.35
CA SER A 429 -1.84 16.68 -3.56
C SER A 429 -1.79 15.45 -4.48
N GLU A 430 -2.65 14.47 -4.29
CA GLU A 430 -2.71 13.27 -5.13
C GLU A 430 -2.76 13.58 -6.64
N PRO A 431 -3.46 14.64 -7.12
CA PRO A 431 -3.43 15.00 -8.53
C PRO A 431 -2.02 15.29 -9.06
N LEU A 432 -1.19 15.98 -8.27
CA LEU A 432 0.21 16.26 -8.61
C LEU A 432 1.05 14.97 -8.57
N LEU A 433 0.88 14.14 -7.52
CA LEU A 433 1.61 12.89 -7.36
C LEU A 433 1.35 11.94 -8.53
N VAL A 434 0.08 11.72 -8.88
CA VAL A 434 -0.31 10.91 -10.04
C VAL A 434 0.29 11.48 -11.32
N THR A 435 0.22 12.79 -11.52
CA THR A 435 0.75 13.47 -12.71
C THR A 435 2.26 13.27 -12.86
N LEU A 436 3.03 13.45 -11.80
CA LEU A 436 4.50 13.28 -11.83
C LEU A 436 4.89 11.83 -12.09
N ALA A 437 4.25 10.88 -11.42
CA ALA A 437 4.49 9.46 -11.62
C ALA A 437 4.10 9.02 -13.05
N SER A 438 2.95 9.49 -13.56
CA SER A 438 2.53 9.23 -14.94
C SER A 438 3.49 9.81 -15.97
N ALA A 439 4.02 11.02 -15.75
CA ALA A 439 5.01 11.63 -16.62
C ALA A 439 6.31 10.80 -16.65
N TYR A 440 6.77 10.31 -15.48
CA TYR A 440 7.91 9.39 -15.40
C TYR A 440 7.63 8.07 -16.14
N GLN A 441 6.47 7.47 -15.96
CA GLN A 441 6.07 6.23 -16.62
C GLN A 441 5.93 6.37 -18.14
N ARG A 442 5.54 7.54 -18.64
CA ARG A 442 5.55 7.83 -20.09
C ARG A 442 6.96 8.01 -20.66
N ALA A 443 7.92 8.44 -19.84
CA ALA A 443 9.31 8.61 -20.24
C ALA A 443 10.16 7.33 -20.11
N THR A 444 9.62 6.29 -19.44
CA THR A 444 10.30 5.03 -19.16
C THR A 444 9.37 3.84 -19.45
N ASP A 445 9.89 2.61 -19.34
CA ASP A 445 9.11 1.39 -19.58
C ASP A 445 9.05 0.44 -18.38
N HIS A 446 9.56 0.85 -17.21
CA HIS A 446 9.68 -0.01 -16.04
C HIS A 446 8.34 -0.63 -15.60
N HIS A 447 7.25 0.17 -15.62
CA HIS A 447 5.90 -0.27 -15.24
C HIS A 447 5.25 -1.21 -16.27
N THR A 448 5.78 -1.30 -17.48
CA THR A 448 5.26 -2.19 -18.53
C THR A 448 5.85 -3.59 -18.48
N LYS A 449 6.95 -3.77 -17.76
CA LYS A 449 7.61 -5.08 -17.59
C LYS A 449 6.69 -6.07 -16.89
N ARG A 450 6.85 -7.35 -17.20
CA ARG A 450 6.04 -8.45 -16.67
C ARG A 450 6.95 -9.54 -16.11
N PRO A 451 6.55 -10.17 -14.97
CA PRO A 451 7.20 -11.41 -14.56
C PRO A 451 7.08 -12.46 -15.66
N LYS A 452 8.07 -13.32 -15.76
CA LYS A 452 7.99 -14.50 -16.65
C LYS A 452 6.91 -15.44 -16.11
N ALA A 453 6.10 -15.99 -17.00
CA ALA A 453 4.99 -16.89 -16.69
C ALA A 453 5.48 -18.18 -15.98
#